data_e8b982248dbbce0b09a93a7f696095a0
#
_entry.id   e8b982248dbbce0b09a93a7f696095a0
#
_cell.length_a   1.000
_cell.length_b   1.000
_cell.length_c   1.000
_cell.angle_alpha   90.00
_cell.angle_beta   90.00
_cell.angle_gamma   90.00
#
_symmetry.space_group_name_H-M   'P 1'
#
loop_
_entity.id
_entity.type
_entity.pdbx_description
1 polymer ?
#
loop_
_entity_poly.entity_id
_entity_poly.type
_entity_poly.pdbx_seq_one_letter_code
_entity_poly.pdbx_strand_id
1 'polypeptide(L)' 'MKNESGLEFKEISTEKYRTYEWSNGFKLTITEPTHLNVSNSGGHRILDKSGKSHYVPSGWVHLYWEVFDGQPNFVK' A
#
# COMPACT_ATOMS: atom_id res chain seq x y z
N MET A 1 -1.43 14.93 -4.02
CA MET A 1 -0.08 15.01 -3.51
C MET A 1 0.89 15.44 -4.58
N LYS A 2 1.69 16.40 -4.25
CA LYS A 2 2.71 16.86 -5.16
C LYS A 2 3.83 15.84 -5.29
N ASN A 3 4.26 15.61 -6.50
CA ASN A 3 5.22 14.55 -6.77
C ASN A 3 6.45 15.12 -7.44
N GLU A 4 7.35 15.66 -6.65
CA GLU A 4 8.49 16.37 -7.19
C GLU A 4 9.59 15.47 -7.72
N SER A 5 9.56 14.20 -7.36
CA SER A 5 10.56 13.26 -7.86
C SER A 5 10.06 12.48 -9.07
N GLY A 6 8.90 12.82 -9.59
CA GLY A 6 8.36 12.12 -10.75
C GLY A 6 7.62 10.84 -10.38
N LEU A 7 7.43 10.57 -9.12
CA LEU A 7 6.67 9.40 -8.69
C LEU A 7 5.20 9.61 -8.98
N GLU A 8 4.53 8.54 -9.31
CA GLU A 8 3.09 8.56 -9.52
C GLU A 8 2.43 7.79 -8.40
N PHE A 9 1.45 8.42 -7.76
CA PHE A 9 0.74 7.80 -6.66
C PHE A 9 -0.69 7.53 -7.07
N LYS A 10 -1.15 6.32 -6.78
CA LYS A 10 -2.53 5.93 -6.98
C LYS A 10 -3.26 6.06 -5.65
N GLU A 11 -4.45 6.62 -5.69
CA GLU A 11 -5.23 6.74 -4.45
C GLU A 11 -5.83 5.40 -4.09
N ILE A 12 -5.60 4.97 -2.85
CA ILE A 12 -6.13 3.70 -2.35
C ILE A 12 -6.87 3.92 -1.02
N SER A 13 -7.44 5.12 -0.84
CA SER A 13 -8.06 5.48 0.43
C SER A 13 -9.33 4.69 0.72
N THR A 14 -9.81 3.86 -0.22
CA THR A 14 -10.92 2.96 0.07
C THR A 14 -10.50 1.76 0.90
N GLU A 15 -9.22 1.52 1.06
CA GLU A 15 -8.72 0.40 1.84
C GLU A 15 -8.73 0.74 3.32
N LYS A 16 -9.26 -0.19 4.12
CA LYS A 16 -9.25 -0.06 5.56
C LYS A 16 -7.86 -0.37 6.10
N TYR A 17 -7.24 -1.40 5.57
CA TYR A 17 -5.85 -1.74 5.84
C TYR A 17 -5.34 -2.62 4.72
N ARG A 18 -4.01 -2.78 4.69
CA ARG A 18 -3.34 -3.59 3.69
C ARG A 18 -2.24 -4.37 4.40
N THR A 19 -2.14 -5.67 4.12
CA THR A 19 -1.16 -6.54 4.78
C THR A 19 -0.30 -7.23 3.74
N TYR A 20 1.00 -7.16 3.95
CA TYR A 20 2.01 -7.84 3.14
C TYR A 20 2.56 -9.00 3.96
N GLU A 21 2.73 -10.13 3.32
CA GLU A 21 3.18 -11.34 4.01
C GLU A 21 4.32 -11.95 3.23
N TRP A 22 5.40 -12.27 3.93
CA TRP A 22 6.59 -12.87 3.32
C TRP A 22 6.67 -14.35 3.66
N SER A 23 7.49 -15.09 2.89
CA SER A 23 7.55 -16.55 3.02
C SER A 23 8.09 -17.00 4.37
N ASN A 24 8.83 -16.13 5.06
CA ASN A 24 9.36 -16.46 6.39
C ASN A 24 8.34 -16.23 7.50
N GLY A 25 7.10 -15.87 7.15
CA GLY A 25 6.06 -15.64 8.13
C GLY A 25 5.94 -14.23 8.62
N PHE A 26 6.82 -13.35 8.18
CA PHE A 26 6.74 -11.95 8.58
C PHE A 26 5.56 -11.27 7.90
N LYS A 27 4.82 -10.46 8.66
CA LYS A 27 3.69 -9.72 8.14
C LYS A 27 3.83 -8.25 8.50
N LEU A 28 3.41 -7.40 7.59
CA LEU A 28 3.38 -5.96 7.80
C LEU A 28 2.00 -5.44 7.43
N THR A 29 1.33 -4.78 8.38
CA THR A 29 0.01 -4.22 8.14
C THR A 29 0.10 -2.71 8.18
N ILE A 30 -0.45 -2.08 7.14
CA ILE A 30 -0.54 -0.62 7.06
C ILE A 30 -1.99 -0.25 7.16
N THR A 31 -2.33 0.51 8.20
CA THR A 31 -3.70 0.90 8.50
C THR A 31 -4.04 2.18 7.77
N GLU A 32 -5.20 2.18 7.12
CA GLU A 32 -5.73 3.34 6.42
C GLU A 32 -4.73 3.95 5.45
N PRO A 33 -4.23 3.15 4.50
CA PRO A 33 -3.36 3.71 3.47
C PRO A 33 -4.16 4.65 2.58
N THR A 34 -3.51 5.71 2.09
CA THR A 34 -4.19 6.67 1.24
C THR A 34 -3.65 6.69 -0.18
N HIS A 35 -2.34 6.49 -0.34
CA HIS A 35 -1.71 6.57 -1.65
C HIS A 35 -0.66 5.49 -1.81
N LEU A 36 -0.52 5.00 -3.03
CA LEU A 36 0.38 3.92 -3.36
C LEU A 36 1.20 4.29 -4.58
N ASN A 37 2.50 4.04 -4.51
CA ASN A 37 3.40 4.13 -5.66
C ASN A 37 4.13 2.82 -5.79
N VAL A 38 4.14 2.25 -6.99
CA VAL A 38 4.90 1.04 -7.26
C VAL A 38 6.25 1.45 -7.82
N SER A 39 7.32 1.11 -7.12
CA SER A 39 8.65 1.50 -7.53
C SER A 39 9.16 0.62 -8.66
N ASN A 40 10.26 1.06 -9.30
CA ASN A 40 10.84 0.30 -10.39
C ASN A 40 11.30 -1.09 -9.96
N SER A 41 11.68 -1.24 -8.71
CA SER A 41 12.11 -2.54 -8.20
C SER A 41 10.95 -3.43 -7.79
N GLY A 42 9.73 -2.94 -7.90
CA GLY A 42 8.55 -3.69 -7.52
C GLY A 42 8.08 -3.46 -6.11
N GLY A 43 8.84 -2.73 -5.30
CA GLY A 43 8.39 -2.41 -3.96
C GLY A 43 7.28 -1.37 -3.98
N HIS A 44 6.61 -1.22 -2.86
CA HIS A 44 5.50 -0.28 -2.76
C HIS A 44 5.86 0.85 -1.80
N ARG A 45 5.58 2.07 -2.20
CA ARG A 45 5.63 3.23 -1.32
C ARG A 45 4.21 3.59 -0.97
N ILE A 46 3.93 3.71 0.33
CA ILE A 46 2.56 3.90 0.78
C ILE A 46 2.52 5.04 1.78
N LEU A 47 1.60 5.97 1.53
CA LEU A 47 1.32 7.06 2.46
C LEU A 47 0.06 6.70 3.21
N ASP A 48 0.08 6.78 4.55
CA ASP A 48 -1.11 6.46 5.31
C ASP A 48 -1.80 7.73 5.79
N LYS A 49 -2.96 7.55 6.40
CA LYS A 49 -3.81 8.66 6.78
C LYS A 49 -3.15 9.57 7.82
N SER A 50 -2.26 9.03 8.62
CA SER A 50 -1.57 9.83 9.63
C SER A 50 -0.43 10.66 9.04
N GLY A 51 -0.15 10.51 7.75
CA GLY A 51 0.93 11.23 7.09
C GLY A 51 2.25 10.49 7.09
N LYS A 52 2.28 9.27 7.59
CA LYS A 52 3.51 8.48 7.62
C LYS A 52 3.71 7.79 6.28
N SER A 53 4.94 7.80 5.81
CA SER A 53 5.32 7.11 4.57
C SER A 53 5.95 5.78 4.88
N HIS A 54 5.57 4.76 4.13
CA HIS A 54 6.10 3.42 4.30
C HIS A 54 6.72 2.96 3.00
N TYR A 55 7.82 2.24 3.09
CA TYR A 55 8.37 1.57 1.93
C TYR A 55 8.37 0.08 2.19
N VAL A 56 7.69 -0.67 1.33
CA VAL A 56 7.58 -2.12 1.45
C VAL A 56 8.38 -2.72 0.30
N PRO A 57 9.53 -3.31 0.58
CA PRO A 57 10.34 -3.91 -0.49
C PRO A 57 9.59 -5.08 -1.11
N SER A 58 9.90 -5.36 -2.37
CA SER A 58 9.31 -6.49 -3.05
C SER A 58 9.77 -7.79 -2.40
N GLY A 59 9.11 -8.88 -2.76
CA GLY A 59 9.46 -10.18 -2.21
C GLY A 59 8.37 -10.83 -1.38
N TRP A 60 7.29 -10.11 -1.13
CA TRP A 60 6.18 -10.72 -0.43
C TRP A 60 5.56 -11.81 -1.32
N VAL A 61 4.98 -12.81 -0.66
CA VAL A 61 4.34 -13.91 -1.37
C VAL A 61 2.82 -13.79 -1.34
N HIS A 62 2.30 -12.91 -0.50
CA HIS A 62 0.87 -12.72 -0.36
C HIS A 62 0.62 -11.28 0.05
N LEU A 63 -0.34 -10.65 -0.60
CA LEU A 63 -0.77 -9.28 -0.30
C LEU A 63 -2.28 -9.28 -0.27
N TYR A 64 -2.84 -8.76 0.81
CA TYR A 64 -4.29 -8.66 0.87
C TYR A 64 -4.68 -7.37 1.57
N TRP A 65 -5.91 -6.96 1.33
CA TRP A 65 -6.43 -5.73 1.90
C TRP A 65 -7.90 -5.90 2.17
N GLU A 66 -8.40 -5.05 3.05
CA GLU A 66 -9.81 -4.97 3.37
C GLU A 66 -10.27 -3.56 3.02
N VAL A 67 -11.49 -3.43 2.50
CA VAL A 67 -12.03 -2.12 2.14
C VAL A 67 -13.13 -1.74 3.11
N PHE A 68 -13.42 -0.44 3.16
CA PHE A 68 -14.55 0.04 3.95
C PHE A 68 -15.85 -0.43 3.30
N ASP A 69 -16.92 -0.47 4.11
CA ASP A 69 -18.21 -0.93 3.64
C ASP A 69 -18.64 -0.13 2.42
N GLY A 70 -19.18 -0.85 1.43
CA GLY A 70 -19.70 -0.21 0.24
C GLY A 70 -18.67 0.13 -0.81
N GLN A 71 -17.41 -0.21 -0.60
CA GLN A 71 -16.35 0.12 -1.54
C GLN A 71 -15.94 -1.10 -2.36
N PRO A 72 -15.38 -0.87 -3.57
CA PRO A 72 -14.87 -1.99 -4.35
C PRO A 72 -13.79 -2.74 -3.59
N ASN A 73 -13.78 -4.05 -3.73
CA ASN A 73 -12.89 -4.89 -2.97
C ASN A 73 -11.66 -5.30 -3.75
N PHE A 74 -11.24 -4.49 -4.72
CA PHE A 74 -10.00 -4.78 -5.42
C PHE A 74 -9.38 -3.47 -5.88
N VAL A 75 -8.05 -3.48 -5.97
CA VAL A 75 -7.26 -2.33 -6.37
C VAL A 75 -6.18 -2.82 -7.30
N LYS A 76 -5.89 -2.01 -8.29
CA LYS A 76 -4.82 -2.33 -9.22
C LYS A 76 -3.48 -2.10 -8.60
#